data_9e09507ffb3df2e13712940f2e1ff5c7
#
_entry.id   9e09507ffb3df2e13712940f2e1ff5c7
#
_cell.length_a   1.000
_cell.length_b   1.000
_cell.length_c   1.000
_cell.angle_alpha   90.00
_cell.angle_beta   90.00
_cell.angle_gamma   90.00
#
_symmetry.space_group_name_H-M   'P 1'
#
loop_
_entity.id
_entity.type
_entity.pdbx_description
1 polymer ?
#
loop_
_entity_poly.entity_id
_entity_poly.type
_entity_poly.pdbx_seq_one_letter_code
_entity_poly.pdbx_strand_id
1 'polypeptide(L)'
;MKAKLLIATFVAAAGLFTVPAHAETFDGPYVGVQGGFNRAEVADRIDEAGAIDADISREAFVLGAYAGYNHKVGERIVLGAEAGISAAFDDELRGLSGGNALTIDPRYSFDLTARAGYLVNDKTLVYLRGGYANTRVRTTLAGDTGAVTASDNLDGWIVGGGVERAITDDISARLEYRYTDLGSDGGEFDQHQALVGISYNF
;
A
#
# COMPACT_ATOMS: atom_id res chain seq x y z
N MET A 1 10.55 -4.36 32.06
CA MET A 1 10.17 -5.17 30.89
C MET A 1 10.90 -4.62 29.67
N LYS A 2 11.80 -5.40 29.07
CA LYS A 2 12.75 -4.94 28.03
C LYS A 2 12.09 -5.12 26.67
N ALA A 3 11.71 -4.03 26.01
CA ALA A 3 11.29 -4.03 24.61
C ALA A 3 12.50 -4.43 23.75
N LYS A 4 12.47 -5.59 23.14
CA LYS A 4 13.45 -6.04 22.15
C LYS A 4 13.09 -5.39 20.83
N LEU A 5 13.85 -4.36 20.48
CA LEU A 5 13.84 -3.73 19.17
C LEU A 5 14.37 -4.77 18.16
N LEU A 6 13.44 -5.42 17.44
CA LEU A 6 13.76 -6.23 16.27
C LEU A 6 13.93 -5.28 15.07
N ILE A 7 15.14 -4.75 14.92
CA ILE A 7 15.59 -4.18 13.65
C ILE A 7 15.79 -5.39 12.74
N ALA A 8 14.79 -5.70 11.94
CA ALA A 8 14.92 -6.65 10.85
C ALA A 8 15.85 -6.03 9.81
N THR A 9 17.07 -6.53 9.74
CA THR A 9 18.07 -6.18 8.76
C THR A 9 17.59 -6.68 7.39
N PHE A 10 16.93 -5.82 6.64
CA PHE A 10 16.57 -6.05 5.23
C PHE A 10 17.75 -5.59 4.35
N VAL A 11 18.88 -6.27 4.50
CA VAL A 11 20.07 -6.12 3.64
C VAL A 11 20.43 -7.52 3.19
N ALA A 12 19.88 -8.00 2.11
CA ALA A 12 20.49 -9.07 1.31
C ALA A 12 19.64 -9.51 0.11
N ALA A 13 19.47 -8.64 -0.89
CA ALA A 13 19.22 -9.09 -2.26
C ALA A 13 19.77 -8.09 -3.30
N ALA A 14 20.68 -7.21 -2.92
CA ALA A 14 21.37 -6.28 -3.83
C ALA A 14 22.60 -6.91 -4.50
N GLY A 15 22.75 -8.21 -4.47
CA GLY A 15 23.86 -8.88 -5.12
C GLY A 15 23.39 -9.68 -6.31
N LEU A 16 23.50 -9.12 -7.52
CA LEU A 16 23.75 -9.76 -8.83
C LEU A 16 23.15 -8.98 -10.02
N PHE A 17 22.81 -7.72 -9.88
CA PHE A 17 22.59 -6.90 -11.06
C PHE A 17 23.87 -6.11 -11.32
N THR A 18 24.59 -6.48 -12.39
CA THR A 18 25.63 -5.61 -12.95
C THR A 18 24.93 -4.40 -13.54
N VAL A 19 24.87 -3.33 -12.74
CA VAL A 19 24.25 -2.06 -13.14
C VAL A 19 25.14 -1.43 -14.21
N PRO A 20 24.62 -1.09 -15.39
CA PRO A 20 25.35 -0.27 -16.33
C PRO A 20 25.64 1.10 -15.70
N ALA A 21 26.83 1.63 -15.92
CA ALA A 21 27.39 2.81 -15.24
C ALA A 21 26.75 4.15 -15.63
N HIS A 22 25.55 4.16 -16.17
CA HIS A 22 24.72 5.35 -16.44
C HIS A 22 23.26 4.95 -16.23
N ALA A 23 22.76 5.10 -15.00
CA ALA A 23 21.35 5.05 -14.77
C ALA A 23 20.70 6.30 -15.35
N GLU A 24 19.93 6.17 -16.42
CA GLU A 24 18.95 7.20 -16.75
C GLU A 24 17.86 7.15 -15.68
N THR A 25 17.65 8.23 -14.96
CA THR A 25 16.51 8.33 -14.03
C THR A 25 15.25 7.89 -14.76
N PHE A 26 14.50 6.96 -14.20
CA PHE A 26 13.32 6.30 -14.78
C PHE A 26 13.58 5.22 -15.85
N ASP A 27 14.80 4.69 -15.98
CA ASP A 27 15.08 3.49 -16.78
C ASP A 27 16.03 2.57 -15.99
N GLY A 28 15.53 1.47 -15.45
CA GLY A 28 16.28 0.53 -14.62
C GLY A 28 15.57 0.12 -13.35
N PRO A 29 16.25 -0.66 -12.49
CA PRO A 29 15.73 -1.06 -11.19
C PRO A 29 15.74 0.10 -10.20
N TYR A 30 14.78 0.08 -9.27
CA TYR A 30 14.73 1.04 -8.18
C TYR A 30 14.18 0.40 -6.90
N VAL A 31 14.55 0.99 -5.78
CA VAL A 31 13.99 0.65 -4.47
C VAL A 31 13.61 1.94 -3.74
N GLY A 32 12.62 1.87 -2.88
CA GLY A 32 12.21 3.06 -2.17
C GLY A 32 11.43 2.78 -0.90
N VAL A 33 11.21 3.87 -0.16
CA VAL A 33 10.36 3.89 1.03
C VAL A 33 9.28 4.94 0.85
N GLN A 34 8.14 4.72 1.48
CA GLN A 34 7.00 5.63 1.39
C GLN A 34 6.29 5.73 2.72
N GLY A 35 5.61 6.86 2.94
CA GLY A 35 4.75 7.07 4.08
C GLY A 35 3.62 8.02 3.75
N GLY A 36 2.53 7.95 4.48
CA GLY A 36 1.38 8.79 4.24
C GLY A 36 0.18 8.39 5.08
N PHE A 37 -0.97 8.77 4.60
CA PHE A 37 -2.24 8.55 5.29
C PHE A 37 -3.12 7.61 4.48
N ASN A 38 -3.78 6.70 5.20
CA ASN A 38 -4.78 5.80 4.70
C ASN A 38 -6.14 6.19 5.30
N ARG A 39 -7.16 6.27 4.48
CA ARG A 39 -8.55 6.36 4.90
C ARG A 39 -9.26 5.11 4.43
N ALA A 40 -9.71 4.31 5.38
CA ALA A 40 -10.49 3.10 5.13
C ALA A 40 -11.97 3.40 5.34
N GLU A 41 -12.80 2.94 4.41
CA GLU A 41 -14.27 3.02 4.49
C GLU A 41 -14.83 1.59 4.41
N VAL A 42 -15.70 1.25 5.36
CA VAL A 42 -16.41 -0.04 5.37
C VAL A 42 -17.88 0.26 5.12
N ALA A 43 -18.38 -0.16 3.96
CA ALA A 43 -19.81 -0.10 3.65
C ALA A 43 -20.41 -1.50 3.87
N ASP A 44 -21.15 -1.68 4.95
CA ASP A 44 -21.88 -2.91 5.24
C ASP A 44 -23.32 -2.76 4.70
N ARG A 45 -23.65 -3.46 3.61
CA ARG A 45 -25.01 -3.59 3.11
C ARG A 45 -25.60 -4.87 3.69
N ILE A 46 -26.30 -4.74 4.81
CA ILE A 46 -27.21 -5.77 5.28
C ILE A 46 -28.64 -5.31 4.95
N ASP A 47 -29.15 -5.78 3.81
CA ASP A 47 -30.56 -5.73 3.50
C ASP A 47 -31.31 -6.80 4.31
N GLU A 48 -32.43 -6.39 4.92
CA GLU A 48 -33.44 -7.21 5.61
C GLU A 48 -33.10 -7.74 7.02
N ALA A 49 -32.99 -6.89 8.00
CA ALA A 49 -33.42 -7.00 9.40
C ALA A 49 -32.49 -6.24 10.35
N GLY A 50 -32.60 -4.94 10.37
CA GLY A 50 -31.98 -4.12 11.43
C GLY A 50 -30.77 -3.33 10.93
N ALA A 51 -31.04 -2.14 10.44
CA ALA A 51 -30.08 -1.16 10.01
C ALA A 51 -29.08 -0.84 11.14
N ILE A 52 -27.81 -1.18 10.92
CA ILE A 52 -26.70 -0.48 11.54
C ILE A 52 -26.02 0.28 10.39
N ASP A 53 -26.45 1.51 10.20
CA ASP A 53 -25.77 2.49 9.37
C ASP A 53 -24.51 2.91 10.12
N ALA A 54 -23.46 2.15 10.02
CA ALA A 54 -22.16 2.46 10.58
C ALA A 54 -21.20 2.82 9.44
N ASP A 55 -21.28 4.07 9.00
CA ASP A 55 -20.25 4.69 8.18
C ASP A 55 -19.01 4.90 9.05
N ILE A 56 -18.13 3.88 9.11
CA ILE A 56 -16.93 3.92 9.92
C ILE A 56 -15.78 4.29 9.00
N SER A 57 -15.39 5.56 8.99
CA SER A 57 -14.18 6.02 8.35
C SER A 57 -13.06 6.22 9.38
N ARG A 58 -11.87 5.74 9.09
CA ARG A 58 -10.67 5.97 9.92
C ARG A 58 -9.48 6.38 9.09
N GLU A 59 -8.70 7.25 9.71
CA GLU A 59 -7.42 7.69 9.15
C GLU A 59 -6.29 7.01 9.93
N ALA A 60 -5.38 6.36 9.21
CA ALA A 60 -4.21 5.71 9.76
C ALA A 60 -2.95 6.21 9.06
N PHE A 61 -1.85 6.23 9.79
CA PHE A 61 -0.54 6.46 9.20
C PHE A 61 0.00 5.16 8.60
N VAL A 62 0.50 5.22 7.35
CA VAL A 62 1.06 4.08 6.63
C VAL A 62 2.54 4.31 6.36
N LEU A 63 3.35 3.29 6.63
CA LEU A 63 4.74 3.22 6.18
C LEU A 63 4.93 1.99 5.30
N GLY A 64 5.73 2.12 4.25
CA GLY A 64 6.00 1.03 3.34
C GLY A 64 7.35 1.12 2.67
N ALA A 65 7.72 0.01 2.03
CA ALA A 65 8.85 -0.10 1.13
C ALA A 65 8.39 -0.70 -0.19
N TYR A 66 9.08 -0.37 -1.26
CA TYR A 66 8.79 -0.87 -2.59
C TYR A 66 10.06 -1.09 -3.39
N ALA A 67 9.97 -1.97 -4.37
CA ALA A 67 11.01 -2.21 -5.35
C ALA A 67 10.36 -2.43 -6.72
N GLY A 68 11.01 -1.97 -7.77
CA GLY A 68 10.46 -2.07 -9.11
C GLY A 68 11.52 -1.97 -10.19
N TYR A 69 11.03 -2.06 -11.39
CA TYR A 69 11.82 -1.88 -12.61
C TYR A 69 11.04 -1.01 -13.59
N ASN A 70 11.69 0.03 -14.09
CA ASN A 70 11.17 0.89 -15.13
C ASN A 70 11.90 0.60 -16.44
N HIS A 71 11.18 0.67 -17.54
CA HIS A 71 11.73 0.62 -18.88
C HIS A 71 11.21 1.78 -19.72
N LYS A 72 12.13 2.59 -20.20
CA LYS A 72 11.82 3.75 -21.05
C LYS A 72 11.59 3.31 -22.48
N VAL A 73 10.38 3.51 -22.97
CA VAL A 73 9.97 3.19 -24.34
C VAL A 73 9.96 4.47 -25.17
N GLY A 74 10.96 4.63 -25.99
CA GLY A 74 11.18 5.87 -26.73
C GLY A 74 11.65 6.99 -25.82
N GLU A 75 11.28 8.25 -26.13
CA GLU A 75 11.83 9.42 -25.42
C GLU A 75 11.07 9.80 -24.15
N ARG A 76 9.77 9.44 -24.04
CA ARG A 76 8.88 10.00 -23.01
C ARG A 76 7.97 8.99 -22.30
N ILE A 77 7.88 7.78 -22.78
CA ILE A 77 7.01 6.76 -22.19
C ILE A 77 7.85 5.88 -21.28
N VAL A 78 7.37 5.65 -20.06
CA VAL A 78 7.98 4.73 -19.10
C VAL A 78 6.95 3.68 -18.74
N LEU A 79 7.34 2.41 -18.91
CA LEU A 79 6.56 1.25 -18.48
C LEU A 79 7.32 0.55 -17.37
N GLY A 80 6.63 0.05 -16.35
CA GLY A 80 7.29 -0.60 -15.23
C GLY A 80 6.40 -1.57 -14.49
N ALA A 81 7.06 -2.30 -13.59
CA ALA A 81 6.42 -3.15 -12.60
C ALA A 81 6.98 -2.84 -11.22
N GLU A 82 6.13 -2.88 -10.20
CA GLU A 82 6.50 -2.56 -8.83
C GLU A 82 5.83 -3.53 -7.86
N ALA A 83 6.59 -4.00 -6.87
CA ALA A 83 6.09 -4.72 -5.72
C ALA A 83 6.25 -3.86 -4.48
N GLY A 84 5.23 -3.82 -3.63
CA GLY A 84 5.20 -3.04 -2.42
C GLY A 84 4.80 -3.87 -1.20
N ILE A 85 5.29 -3.43 -0.05
CA ILE A 85 4.82 -3.89 1.27
C ILE A 85 4.61 -2.68 2.14
N SER A 86 3.48 -2.63 2.86
CA SER A 86 3.18 -1.55 3.77
C SER A 86 2.55 -2.05 5.07
N ALA A 87 2.72 -1.26 6.13
CA ALA A 87 2.10 -1.47 7.42
C ALA A 87 1.36 -0.19 7.84
N ALA A 88 0.16 -0.36 8.36
CA ALA A 88 -0.63 0.70 8.94
C ALA A 88 -0.41 0.76 10.46
N PHE A 89 -0.43 1.98 11.02
CA PHE A 89 -0.25 2.25 12.44
C PHE A 89 -1.47 3.01 12.95
N ASP A 90 -2.02 2.58 14.09
CA ASP A 90 -3.24 3.13 14.73
C ASP A 90 -4.56 2.90 13.97
N ASP A 91 -4.68 1.80 13.26
CA ASP A 91 -5.82 1.46 12.40
C ASP A 91 -6.76 0.41 13.04
N GLU A 92 -6.97 0.49 14.36
CA GLU A 92 -7.96 -0.38 15.01
C GLU A 92 -9.39 0.11 14.72
N LEU A 93 -10.12 -0.60 13.86
CA LEU A 93 -11.56 -0.41 13.67
C LEU A 93 -12.31 -1.08 14.81
N ARG A 94 -13.01 -0.29 15.64
CA ARG A 94 -13.80 -0.79 16.76
C ARG A 94 -15.28 -0.60 16.48
N GLY A 95 -16.03 -1.67 16.53
CA GLY A 95 -17.48 -1.68 16.35
C GLY A 95 -18.18 -2.55 17.38
N LEU A 96 -19.51 -2.56 17.36
CA LEU A 96 -20.35 -3.46 18.14
C LEU A 96 -21.10 -4.37 17.17
N SER A 97 -20.98 -5.69 17.35
CA SER A 97 -21.76 -6.66 16.60
C SER A 97 -22.51 -7.56 17.57
N GLY A 98 -23.85 -7.49 17.56
CA GLY A 98 -24.69 -8.31 18.44
C GLY A 98 -24.45 -8.10 19.94
N GLY A 99 -24.01 -6.88 20.37
CA GLY A 99 -23.67 -6.58 21.77
C GLY A 99 -22.22 -6.92 22.16
N ASN A 100 -21.43 -7.52 21.27
CA ASN A 100 -20.02 -7.84 21.46
C ASN A 100 -19.12 -6.79 20.82
N ALA A 101 -17.95 -6.50 21.44
CA ALA A 101 -16.95 -5.62 20.85
C ALA A 101 -16.24 -6.32 19.70
N LEU A 102 -16.30 -5.72 18.50
CA LEU A 102 -15.58 -6.13 17.31
C LEU A 102 -14.39 -5.20 17.11
N THR A 103 -13.20 -5.77 16.97
CA THR A 103 -11.97 -5.03 16.60
C THR A 103 -11.38 -5.62 15.35
N ILE A 104 -11.17 -4.79 14.33
CA ILE A 104 -10.51 -5.14 13.07
C ILE A 104 -9.20 -4.36 13.03
N ASP A 105 -8.08 -5.06 12.87
CA ASP A 105 -6.71 -4.51 12.89
C ASP A 105 -5.99 -4.91 11.59
N PRO A 106 -5.95 -4.04 10.56
CA PRO A 106 -5.15 -4.25 9.36
C PRO A 106 -3.66 -4.14 9.73
N ARG A 107 -2.89 -5.20 9.51
CA ARG A 107 -1.49 -5.24 9.97
C ARG A 107 -0.48 -4.93 8.90
N TYR A 108 -0.60 -5.57 7.74
CA TYR A 108 0.28 -5.34 6.62
C TYR A 108 -0.42 -5.69 5.31
N SER A 109 -0.01 -4.99 4.27
CA SER A 109 -0.46 -5.24 2.91
C SER A 109 0.71 -5.44 1.98
N PHE A 110 0.47 -6.22 0.94
CA PHE A 110 1.37 -6.46 -0.17
C PHE A 110 0.67 -6.06 -1.46
N ASP A 111 1.38 -5.43 -2.38
CA ASP A 111 0.86 -5.10 -3.70
C ASP A 111 1.85 -5.46 -4.80
N LEU A 112 1.30 -5.85 -5.97
CA LEU A 112 2.03 -6.09 -7.20
C LEU A 112 1.32 -5.36 -8.33
N THR A 113 2.00 -4.40 -8.95
CA THR A 113 1.40 -3.48 -9.90
C THR A 113 2.25 -3.31 -11.14
N ALA A 114 1.58 -3.06 -12.27
CA ALA A 114 2.18 -2.47 -13.45
C ALA A 114 2.00 -0.95 -13.40
N ARG A 115 2.96 -0.20 -13.94
CA ARG A 115 2.87 1.26 -14.06
C ARG A 115 3.17 1.70 -15.49
N ALA A 116 2.50 2.78 -15.90
CA ALA A 116 2.73 3.45 -17.17
C ALA A 116 2.78 4.95 -16.93
N GLY A 117 3.81 5.61 -17.41
CA GLY A 117 4.06 7.01 -17.17
C GLY A 117 4.50 7.77 -18.40
N TYR A 118 4.39 9.08 -18.31
CA TYR A 118 4.82 10.03 -19.33
C TYR A 118 5.77 11.06 -18.71
N LEU A 119 6.96 11.20 -19.29
CA LEU A 119 7.94 12.22 -18.93
C LEU A 119 7.48 13.58 -19.46
N VAL A 120 6.96 14.42 -18.58
CA VAL A 120 6.59 15.83 -18.93
C VAL A 120 7.82 16.68 -19.17
N ASN A 121 8.94 16.31 -18.56
CA ASN A 121 10.30 16.76 -18.84
C ASN A 121 11.30 15.67 -18.37
N ASP A 122 12.59 15.87 -18.61
CA ASP A 122 13.63 14.87 -18.29
C ASP A 122 13.72 14.48 -16.80
N LYS A 123 13.11 15.26 -15.92
CA LYS A 123 13.17 15.07 -14.46
C LYS A 123 11.82 14.78 -13.81
N THR A 124 10.72 14.76 -14.58
CA THR A 124 9.38 14.63 -13.99
C THR A 124 8.55 13.63 -14.78
N LEU A 125 8.15 12.57 -14.09
CA LEU A 125 7.29 11.51 -14.57
C LEU A 125 5.90 11.65 -13.95
N VAL A 126 4.86 11.68 -14.77
CA VAL A 126 3.46 11.51 -14.34
C VAL A 126 3.06 10.10 -14.73
N TYR A 127 2.49 9.34 -13.80
CA TYR A 127 2.20 7.94 -14.04
C TYR A 127 0.87 7.50 -13.45
N LEU A 128 0.35 6.43 -14.02
CA LEU A 128 -0.72 5.60 -13.46
C LEU A 128 -0.16 4.22 -13.13
N ARG A 129 -0.76 3.57 -12.16
CA ARG A 129 -0.45 2.19 -11.79
C ARG A 129 -1.73 1.41 -11.52
N GLY A 130 -1.65 0.09 -11.67
CA GLY A 130 -2.76 -0.79 -11.35
C GLY A 130 -2.28 -2.22 -11.21
N GLY A 131 -2.99 -3.00 -10.40
CA GLY A 131 -2.61 -4.39 -10.16
C GLY A 131 -3.38 -5.04 -9.03
N TYR A 132 -2.73 -5.98 -8.40
CA TYR A 132 -3.25 -6.81 -7.31
C TYR A 132 -2.78 -6.29 -5.96
N ALA A 133 -3.66 -6.34 -4.97
CA ALA A 133 -3.35 -6.05 -3.58
C ALA A 133 -3.86 -7.18 -2.69
N ASN A 134 -3.11 -7.48 -1.62
CA ASN A 134 -3.48 -8.43 -0.58
C ASN A 134 -3.23 -7.78 0.77
N THR A 135 -4.24 -7.77 1.64
CA THR A 135 -4.15 -7.20 2.98
C THR A 135 -4.48 -8.26 4.01
N ARG A 136 -3.59 -8.45 4.98
CA ARG A 136 -3.85 -9.31 6.12
C ARG A 136 -4.55 -8.56 7.22
N VAL A 137 -5.75 -9.02 7.56
CA VAL A 137 -6.62 -8.44 8.59
C VAL A 137 -6.71 -9.41 9.76
N ARG A 138 -6.70 -8.86 10.99
CA ARG A 138 -7.00 -9.60 12.20
C ARG A 138 -8.31 -9.08 12.80
N THR A 139 -9.28 -9.97 12.92
CA THR A 139 -10.58 -9.68 13.56
C THR A 139 -10.60 -10.29 14.94
N THR A 140 -10.91 -9.51 15.96
CA THR A 140 -11.08 -9.97 17.34
C THR A 140 -12.50 -9.66 17.80
N LEU A 141 -13.25 -10.72 18.16
CA LEU A 141 -14.55 -10.65 18.78
C LEU A 141 -14.39 -10.89 20.29
N ALA A 142 -14.65 -9.87 21.10
CA ALA A 142 -14.61 -9.98 22.55
C ALA A 142 -16.06 -9.99 23.12
N GLY A 143 -16.45 -11.08 23.78
CA GLY A 143 -17.74 -11.25 24.46
C GLY A 143 -17.54 -11.68 25.92
N ASP A 144 -18.63 -11.78 26.67
CA ASP A 144 -18.64 -12.10 28.10
C ASP A 144 -18.00 -13.46 28.46
N THR A 145 -17.83 -14.36 27.50
CA THR A 145 -17.26 -15.71 27.68
C THR A 145 -15.84 -15.85 27.16
N GLY A 146 -15.22 -14.77 26.63
CA GLY A 146 -13.84 -14.78 26.09
C GLY A 146 -13.69 -14.04 24.76
N ALA A 147 -12.47 -13.97 24.27
CA ALA A 147 -12.15 -13.38 22.97
C ALA A 147 -11.80 -14.46 21.94
N VAL A 148 -12.41 -14.39 20.77
CA VAL A 148 -12.08 -15.21 19.60
C VAL A 148 -11.37 -14.32 18.57
N THR A 149 -10.20 -14.77 18.13
CA THR A 149 -9.41 -14.05 17.12
C THR A 149 -9.31 -14.89 15.86
N ALA A 150 -9.70 -14.31 14.73
CA ALA A 150 -9.51 -14.85 13.40
C ALA A 150 -8.54 -13.96 12.61
N SER A 151 -7.83 -14.53 11.65
CA SER A 151 -6.96 -13.78 10.73
C SER A 151 -7.30 -14.21 9.32
N ASP A 152 -7.69 -13.25 8.49
CA ASP A 152 -8.06 -13.49 7.11
C ASP A 152 -7.16 -12.65 6.18
N ASN A 153 -6.99 -13.12 4.95
CA ASN A 153 -6.36 -12.37 3.88
C ASN A 153 -7.46 -11.87 2.95
N LEU A 154 -7.49 -10.57 2.75
CA LEU A 154 -8.37 -9.91 1.80
C LEU A 154 -7.59 -9.64 0.53
N ASP A 155 -8.13 -10.12 -0.58
CA ASP A 155 -7.56 -9.94 -1.92
C ASP A 155 -8.38 -8.92 -2.69
N GLY A 156 -7.69 -8.14 -3.53
CA GLY A 156 -8.39 -7.13 -4.31
C GLY A 156 -7.52 -6.52 -5.39
N TRP A 157 -8.03 -5.47 -5.99
CA TRP A 157 -7.31 -4.70 -6.98
C TRP A 157 -6.94 -3.32 -6.44
N ILE A 158 -5.86 -2.77 -6.98
CA ILE A 158 -5.35 -1.45 -6.66
C ILE A 158 -5.18 -0.64 -7.95
N VAL A 159 -5.58 0.62 -7.89
CA VAL A 159 -5.30 1.60 -8.93
C VAL A 159 -4.78 2.87 -8.27
N GLY A 160 -3.88 3.55 -8.94
CA GLY A 160 -3.31 4.78 -8.42
C GLY A 160 -2.67 5.61 -9.50
N GLY A 161 -2.23 6.78 -9.11
CA GLY A 161 -1.49 7.67 -9.96
C GLY A 161 -0.67 8.67 -9.15
N GLY A 162 0.36 9.17 -9.77
CA GLY A 162 1.26 10.07 -9.08
C GLY A 162 2.17 10.86 -9.99
N VAL A 163 2.95 11.69 -9.33
CA VAL A 163 4.04 12.45 -9.93
C VAL A 163 5.32 12.08 -9.22
N GLU A 164 6.34 11.71 -9.98
CA GLU A 164 7.68 11.41 -9.50
C GLU A 164 8.68 12.38 -10.12
N ARG A 165 9.54 12.94 -9.28
CA ARG A 165 10.54 13.92 -9.71
C ARG A 165 11.93 13.47 -9.29
N ALA A 166 12.85 13.45 -10.25
CA ALA A 166 14.27 13.29 -9.99
C ALA A 166 14.81 14.50 -9.20
N ILE A 167 15.38 14.21 -8.05
CA ILE A 167 16.05 15.22 -7.20
C ILE A 167 17.54 15.24 -7.52
N THR A 168 18.12 14.08 -7.69
CA THR A 168 19.47 13.86 -8.23
C THR A 168 19.38 12.86 -9.37
N ASP A 169 20.49 12.43 -9.93
CA ASP A 169 20.54 11.42 -10.99
C ASP A 169 20.06 10.05 -10.45
N ASP A 170 20.32 9.75 -9.18
CA ASP A 170 19.98 8.47 -8.55
C ASP A 170 18.77 8.54 -7.60
N ILE A 171 18.34 9.74 -7.17
CA ILE A 171 17.27 9.89 -6.17
C ILE A 171 16.07 10.58 -6.78
N SER A 172 14.91 9.99 -6.62
CA SER A 172 13.62 10.59 -6.94
C SER A 172 12.71 10.69 -5.73
N ALA A 173 11.81 11.66 -5.75
CA ALA A 173 10.71 11.80 -4.79
C ALA A 173 9.38 11.69 -5.52
N ARG A 174 8.40 11.02 -4.91
CA ARG A 174 7.07 10.84 -5.49
C ARG A 174 5.96 11.25 -4.54
N LEU A 175 4.89 11.77 -5.13
CA LEU A 175 3.59 11.95 -4.50
C LEU A 175 2.60 11.06 -5.24
N GLU A 176 1.88 10.22 -4.52
CA GLU A 176 1.00 9.20 -5.09
C GLU A 176 -0.33 9.16 -4.36
N TYR A 177 -1.40 8.99 -5.11
CA TYR A 177 -2.71 8.64 -4.59
C TYR A 177 -3.08 7.25 -5.07
N ARG A 178 -3.62 6.42 -4.15
CA ARG A 178 -4.06 5.05 -4.41
C ARG A 178 -5.48 4.83 -3.94
N TYR A 179 -6.19 4.07 -4.70
CA TYR A 179 -7.45 3.44 -4.33
C TYR A 179 -7.28 1.93 -4.37
N THR A 180 -7.71 1.25 -3.33
CA THR A 180 -7.67 -0.21 -3.23
C THR A 180 -9.06 -0.70 -2.84
N ASP A 181 -9.59 -1.62 -3.62
CA ASP A 181 -10.84 -2.33 -3.35
C ASP A 181 -10.48 -3.77 -2.97
N LEU A 182 -10.78 -4.13 -1.73
CA LEU A 182 -10.55 -5.45 -1.16
C LEU A 182 -11.90 -6.14 -1.02
N GLY A 183 -12.40 -6.69 -2.14
CA GLY A 183 -13.67 -7.44 -2.18
C GLY A 183 -13.54 -8.79 -1.47
N SER A 184 -14.47 -9.06 -0.54
CA SER A 184 -14.72 -10.40 -0.01
C SER A 184 -16.21 -10.70 -0.14
N ASP A 185 -16.60 -11.97 -0.23
CA ASP A 185 -17.99 -12.46 -0.37
C ASP A 185 -18.96 -12.00 0.73
N GLY A 186 -19.01 -10.71 1.06
CA GLY A 186 -19.90 -10.17 2.09
C GLY A 186 -19.66 -8.73 2.54
N GLY A 187 -18.68 -8.02 2.00
CA GLY A 187 -18.43 -6.61 2.35
C GLY A 187 -17.52 -5.91 1.36
N GLU A 188 -17.78 -4.64 1.09
CA GLU A 188 -16.87 -3.76 0.34
C GLU A 188 -15.93 -3.11 1.35
N PHE A 189 -14.62 -3.30 1.17
CA PHE A 189 -13.60 -2.65 1.98
C PHE A 189 -12.74 -1.77 1.07
N ASP A 190 -13.02 -0.48 1.10
CA ASP A 190 -12.36 0.51 0.27
C ASP A 190 -11.27 1.25 1.04
N GLN A 191 -10.12 1.43 0.40
CA GLN A 191 -9.01 2.20 0.97
C GLN A 191 -8.56 3.30 0.03
N HIS A 192 -8.43 4.50 0.57
CA HIS A 192 -7.87 5.67 -0.08
C HIS A 192 -6.56 6.06 0.59
N GLN A 193 -5.47 6.12 -0.16
CA GLN A 193 -4.15 6.44 0.38
C GLN A 193 -3.54 7.65 -0.34
N ALA A 194 -2.97 8.56 0.44
CA ALA A 194 -2.12 9.64 -0.05
C ALA A 194 -0.71 9.43 0.51
N LEU A 195 0.26 9.21 -0.38
CA LEU A 195 1.59 8.76 -0.04
C LEU A 195 2.66 9.69 -0.61
N VAL A 196 3.72 9.88 0.17
CA VAL A 196 4.98 10.47 -0.27
C VAL A 196 6.06 9.40 -0.21
N GLY A 197 6.89 9.28 -1.23
CA GLY A 197 7.96 8.31 -1.28
C GLY A 197 9.27 8.91 -1.77
N ILE A 198 10.36 8.21 -1.44
CA ILE A 198 11.70 8.49 -1.94
C ILE A 198 12.23 7.18 -2.51
N SER A 199 12.78 7.23 -3.72
CA SER A 199 13.39 6.10 -4.42
C SER A 199 14.86 6.35 -4.66
N TYR A 200 15.62 5.26 -4.66
CA TYR A 200 16.96 5.17 -5.22
C TYR A 200 16.88 4.38 -6.54
N ASN A 201 17.33 4.99 -7.61
CA ASN A 201 17.38 4.43 -8.96
C ASN A 201 18.82 3.98 -9.24
N PHE A 202 18.99 2.77 -9.82
CA PHE A 202 20.30 2.17 -10.06
C PHE A 202 20.76 2.33 -11.49
#